data_0b4f2af5acc60b2e8d20382c0690316d
#
_entry.id   0b4f2af5acc60b2e8d20382c0690316d
#
_cell.length_a   1.000
_cell.length_b   1.000
_cell.length_c   1.000
_cell.angle_alpha   90.00
_cell.angle_beta   90.00
_cell.angle_gamma   90.00
#
_symmetry.space_group_name_H-M   'P 1'
#
loop_
_entity.id
_entity.type
_entity.pdbx_description
1 polymer ?
#
loop_
_entity_poly.entity_id
_entity_poly.type
_entity_poly.pdbx_seq_one_letter_code
_entity_poly.pdbx_strand_id
1 'polypeptide(L)'
;MGDEQDMRKMGALRLAMPITGATFIIGWLAIAGVPPFSGFWSKDEILLAAWEQENIGPLLWVIGLITALLTAYYMSRQVILVFFGDQRWDEDAHPHESSWTMTTPLCVLAGAAMVGGAINLPLVKDWLVLEHFLEPIFNDPHHFSSGTITKVALAVISVCAALAGISLAVLSWLTRRISTDRLEPDFLENAMYVDSTYARVVDGIGTSSFQGAADIDERFVDGTVNTVGKLTMRLGQLIRPAQSGYIRNYAVGVALGALVIVAFLTWGLLL
;
A
#
# COMPACT_ATOMS: atom_id res chain seq x y z
N MET A 1 -20.10 10.87 5.35
CA MET A 1 -19.21 10.78 6.55
C MET A 1 -18.11 11.86 6.58
N GLY A 2 -18.04 12.77 5.62
CA GLY A 2 -17.09 13.91 5.65
C GLY A 2 -15.62 13.51 5.85
N ASP A 3 -15.17 12.52 5.08
CA ASP A 3 -13.81 11.95 5.13
C ASP A 3 -13.41 11.27 6.46
N GLU A 4 -14.33 11.02 7.38
CA GLU A 4 -14.03 10.26 8.60
C GLU A 4 -13.69 8.80 8.24
N GLN A 5 -12.48 8.36 8.64
CA GLN A 5 -11.97 7.01 8.40
C GLN A 5 -11.87 6.16 9.67
N ASP A 6 -11.98 6.79 10.85
CA ASP A 6 -11.93 6.06 12.11
C ASP A 6 -13.25 5.31 12.37
N MET A 7 -13.22 3.98 12.26
CA MET A 7 -14.38 3.13 12.50
C MET A 7 -14.92 3.23 13.94
N ARG A 8 -14.13 3.72 14.89
CA ARG A 8 -14.56 3.95 16.29
C ARG A 8 -15.58 5.09 16.39
N LYS A 9 -15.58 6.00 15.42
CA LYS A 9 -16.53 7.11 15.28
C LYS A 9 -17.68 6.82 14.34
N MET A 10 -17.83 5.57 13.86
CA MET A 10 -18.93 5.12 13.01
C MET A 10 -20.00 4.41 13.85
N GLY A 11 -20.80 3.55 13.26
CA GLY A 11 -21.81 2.72 13.92
C GLY A 11 -23.16 2.89 13.26
N ALA A 12 -23.98 1.83 13.28
CA ALA A 12 -25.32 1.80 12.72
C ALA A 12 -25.48 2.25 11.26
N LEU A 13 -24.36 2.38 10.48
CA LEU A 13 -24.38 2.91 9.11
C LEU A 13 -25.24 2.07 8.15
N ARG A 14 -25.56 0.80 8.47
CA ARG A 14 -26.47 -0.02 7.67
C ARG A 14 -27.87 0.59 7.50
N LEU A 15 -28.28 1.49 8.40
CA LEU A 15 -29.58 2.15 8.33
C LEU A 15 -29.57 3.32 7.36
N ALA A 16 -28.43 4.02 7.26
CA ALA A 16 -28.23 5.16 6.37
C ALA A 16 -27.74 4.73 4.97
N MET A 17 -26.99 3.63 4.89
CA MET A 17 -26.41 3.08 3.66
C MET A 17 -26.70 1.57 3.52
N PRO A 18 -27.96 1.19 3.24
CA PRO A 18 -28.39 -0.21 3.26
C PRO A 18 -27.76 -1.05 2.14
N ILE A 19 -27.57 -0.50 0.93
CA ILE A 19 -26.95 -1.23 -0.20
C ILE A 19 -25.48 -1.45 0.08
N THR A 20 -24.77 -0.39 0.46
CA THR A 20 -23.35 -0.47 0.84
C THR A 20 -23.16 -1.42 2.01
N GLY A 21 -24.01 -1.34 3.03
CA GLY A 21 -23.95 -2.23 4.19
C GLY A 21 -24.16 -3.70 3.81
N ALA A 22 -25.17 -4.01 3.00
CA ALA A 22 -25.48 -5.38 2.58
C ALA A 22 -24.34 -5.97 1.72
N THR A 23 -23.83 -5.22 0.74
CA THR A 23 -22.74 -5.68 -0.11
C THR A 23 -21.45 -5.88 0.67
N PHE A 24 -21.17 -5.02 1.65
CA PHE A 24 -20.01 -5.16 2.54
C PHE A 24 -20.13 -6.40 3.45
N ILE A 25 -21.33 -6.68 3.99
CA ILE A 25 -21.59 -7.89 4.78
C ILE A 25 -21.37 -9.16 3.95
N ILE A 26 -21.81 -9.17 2.69
CA ILE A 26 -21.56 -10.28 1.77
C ILE A 26 -20.06 -10.48 1.54
N GLY A 27 -19.33 -9.39 1.26
CA GLY A 27 -17.87 -9.41 1.12
C GLY A 27 -17.17 -9.91 2.38
N TRP A 28 -17.61 -9.46 3.57
CA TRP A 28 -17.11 -9.94 4.86
C TRP A 28 -17.25 -11.46 5.00
N LEU A 29 -18.45 -12.01 4.76
CA LEU A 29 -18.72 -13.45 4.88
C LEU A 29 -17.85 -14.25 3.91
N ALA A 30 -17.66 -13.73 2.69
CA ALA A 30 -16.77 -14.34 1.71
C ALA A 30 -15.31 -14.33 2.19
N ILE A 31 -14.79 -13.18 2.65
CA ILE A 31 -13.41 -13.05 3.16
C ILE A 31 -13.19 -13.89 4.42
N ALA A 32 -14.18 -13.97 5.31
CA ALA A 32 -14.11 -14.83 6.50
C ALA A 32 -14.06 -16.32 6.15
N GLY A 33 -14.46 -16.71 4.93
CA GLY A 33 -14.49 -18.11 4.50
C GLY A 33 -15.71 -18.87 5.02
N VAL A 34 -16.85 -18.18 5.11
CA VAL A 34 -18.12 -18.80 5.53
C VAL A 34 -18.77 -19.49 4.32
N PRO A 35 -19.19 -20.77 4.43
CA PRO A 35 -19.98 -21.40 3.37
C PRO A 35 -21.33 -20.70 3.17
N PRO A 36 -21.88 -20.57 1.96
CA PRO A 36 -21.38 -21.10 0.67
C PRO A 36 -20.59 -20.09 -0.16
N PHE A 37 -20.15 -18.97 0.42
CA PHE A 37 -19.48 -17.88 -0.31
C PHE A 37 -18.17 -18.33 -0.97
N SER A 38 -17.78 -17.61 -2.05
CA SER A 38 -16.64 -17.96 -2.89
C SER A 38 -15.32 -18.12 -2.13
N GLY A 39 -15.09 -17.26 -1.11
CA GLY A 39 -13.89 -17.31 -0.30
C GLY A 39 -13.74 -18.56 0.56
N PHE A 40 -14.81 -19.27 0.88
CA PHE A 40 -14.71 -20.58 1.52
C PHE A 40 -13.99 -21.59 0.60
N TRP A 41 -14.45 -21.73 -0.63
CA TRP A 41 -13.91 -22.71 -1.58
C TRP A 41 -12.42 -22.46 -1.88
N SER A 42 -12.05 -21.21 -2.19
CA SER A 42 -10.66 -20.88 -2.50
C SER A 42 -9.73 -21.01 -1.29
N LYS A 43 -10.18 -20.58 -0.10
CA LYS A 43 -9.37 -20.68 1.12
C LYS A 43 -9.13 -22.13 1.52
N ASP A 44 -10.14 -22.97 1.39
CA ASP A 44 -10.04 -24.38 1.74
C ASP A 44 -9.08 -25.14 0.82
N GLU A 45 -9.10 -24.86 -0.49
CA GLU A 45 -8.12 -25.41 -1.44
C GLU A 45 -6.68 -24.96 -1.12
N ILE A 46 -6.47 -23.67 -0.78
CA ILE A 46 -5.15 -23.19 -0.37
C ILE A 46 -4.65 -23.88 0.90
N LEU A 47 -5.52 -24.06 1.90
CA LEU A 47 -5.18 -24.73 3.14
C LEU A 47 -4.89 -26.21 2.90
N LEU A 48 -5.63 -26.86 2.02
CA LEU A 48 -5.37 -28.25 1.62
C LEU A 48 -4.03 -28.39 0.90
N ALA A 49 -3.74 -27.49 -0.05
CA ALA A 49 -2.45 -27.46 -0.73
C ALA A 49 -1.28 -27.23 0.24
N ALA A 50 -1.48 -26.36 1.23
CA ALA A 50 -0.50 -26.15 2.29
C ALA A 50 -0.28 -27.43 3.12
N TRP A 51 -1.34 -28.16 3.46
CA TRP A 51 -1.25 -29.42 4.21
C TRP A 51 -0.44 -30.50 3.48
N GLU A 52 -0.56 -30.58 2.16
CA GLU A 52 0.09 -31.61 1.34
C GLU A 52 1.57 -31.32 1.04
N GLN A 53 2.11 -30.17 1.49
CA GLN A 53 3.53 -29.88 1.32
C GLN A 53 4.40 -30.85 2.15
N GLU A 54 5.40 -31.42 1.50
CA GLU A 54 6.35 -32.31 2.17
C GLU A 54 7.10 -31.61 3.30
N ASN A 55 7.34 -32.32 4.40
CA ASN A 55 8.09 -31.90 5.60
C ASN A 55 7.47 -30.78 6.45
N ILE A 56 6.88 -29.73 5.85
CA ILE A 56 6.39 -28.54 6.57
C ILE A 56 4.87 -28.35 6.46
N GLY A 57 4.17 -29.22 5.75
CA GLY A 57 2.74 -29.09 5.45
C GLY A 57 1.85 -28.81 6.67
N PRO A 58 1.92 -29.63 7.73
CA PRO A 58 1.13 -29.39 8.94
C PRO A 58 1.40 -28.03 9.59
N LEU A 59 2.66 -27.54 9.57
CA LEU A 59 3.03 -26.25 10.11
C LEU A 59 2.41 -25.11 9.28
N LEU A 60 2.52 -25.20 7.95
CA LEU A 60 1.93 -24.20 7.03
C LEU A 60 0.41 -24.15 7.17
N TRP A 61 -0.23 -25.31 7.31
CA TRP A 61 -1.66 -25.40 7.53
C TRP A 61 -2.08 -24.75 8.85
N VAL A 62 -1.37 -25.00 9.95
CA VAL A 62 -1.65 -24.38 11.25
C VAL A 62 -1.50 -22.87 11.19
N ILE A 63 -0.44 -22.36 10.54
CA ILE A 63 -0.26 -20.90 10.32
C ILE A 63 -1.42 -20.33 9.51
N GLY A 64 -1.81 -21.03 8.42
CA GLY A 64 -2.95 -20.63 7.59
C GLY A 64 -4.27 -20.63 8.36
N LEU A 65 -4.49 -21.64 9.23
CA LEU A 65 -5.68 -21.74 10.06
C LEU A 65 -5.78 -20.59 11.09
N ILE A 66 -4.66 -20.28 11.76
CA ILE A 66 -4.58 -19.13 12.69
C ILE A 66 -4.87 -17.83 11.93
N THR A 67 -4.28 -17.68 10.75
CA THR A 67 -4.54 -16.51 9.88
C THR A 67 -6.01 -16.42 9.48
N ALA A 68 -6.67 -17.54 9.17
CA ALA A 68 -8.10 -17.58 8.86
C ALA A 68 -8.96 -17.15 10.04
N LEU A 69 -8.65 -17.62 11.24
CA LEU A 69 -9.33 -17.21 12.48
C LEU A 69 -9.17 -15.72 12.74
N LEU A 70 -7.94 -15.19 12.66
CA LEU A 70 -7.67 -13.77 12.85
C LEU A 70 -8.34 -12.92 11.79
N THR A 71 -8.37 -13.38 10.53
CA THR A 71 -9.08 -12.69 9.44
C THR A 71 -10.58 -12.60 9.72
N ALA A 72 -11.19 -13.69 10.13
CA ALA A 72 -12.59 -13.71 10.51
C ALA A 72 -12.87 -12.77 11.69
N TYR A 73 -11.99 -12.71 12.68
CA TYR A 73 -12.11 -11.82 13.83
C TYR A 73 -12.01 -10.33 13.44
N TYR A 74 -10.92 -9.91 12.75
CA TYR A 74 -10.72 -8.48 12.46
C TYR A 74 -11.75 -7.94 11.46
N MET A 75 -12.16 -8.74 10.46
CA MET A 75 -13.22 -8.35 9.52
C MET A 75 -14.58 -8.23 10.22
N SER A 76 -14.87 -9.13 11.15
CA SER A 76 -16.10 -9.04 11.97
C SER A 76 -16.07 -7.81 12.87
N ARG A 77 -14.93 -7.49 13.50
CA ARG A 77 -14.75 -6.27 14.27
C ARG A 77 -15.06 -5.02 13.44
N GLN A 78 -14.50 -4.95 12.23
CA GLN A 78 -14.74 -3.85 11.30
C GLN A 78 -16.23 -3.71 10.96
N VAL A 79 -16.87 -4.80 10.55
CA VAL A 79 -18.29 -4.81 10.20
C VAL A 79 -19.18 -4.38 11.39
N ILE A 80 -18.89 -4.89 12.58
CA ILE A 80 -19.65 -4.56 13.79
C ILE A 80 -19.48 -3.08 14.13
N LEU A 81 -18.28 -2.56 14.11
CA LEU A 81 -18.02 -1.15 14.46
C LEU A 81 -18.59 -0.16 13.45
N VAL A 82 -18.60 -0.51 12.16
CA VAL A 82 -19.08 0.38 11.10
C VAL A 82 -20.59 0.29 10.90
N PHE A 83 -21.11 -0.91 10.78
CA PHE A 83 -22.51 -1.11 10.33
C PHE A 83 -23.48 -1.45 11.45
N PHE A 84 -22.98 -1.94 12.59
CA PHE A 84 -23.79 -2.35 13.72
C PHE A 84 -23.49 -1.49 14.96
N GLY A 85 -24.13 -1.82 16.09
CA GLY A 85 -23.99 -1.07 17.33
C GLY A 85 -24.70 0.28 17.31
N ASP A 86 -24.32 1.14 18.24
CA ASP A 86 -24.89 2.47 18.41
C ASP A 86 -24.24 3.48 17.46
N GLN A 87 -24.99 4.50 17.06
CA GLN A 87 -24.48 5.65 16.31
C GLN A 87 -23.44 6.40 17.14
N ARG A 88 -22.28 6.68 16.53
CA ARG A 88 -21.15 7.38 17.18
C ARG A 88 -20.60 8.54 16.36
N TRP A 89 -21.18 8.84 15.21
CA TRP A 89 -20.84 10.02 14.43
C TRP A 89 -21.50 11.28 14.96
N ASP A 90 -20.87 12.43 14.68
CA ASP A 90 -21.35 13.75 15.09
C ASP A 90 -22.70 14.08 14.46
N GLU A 91 -23.50 14.93 15.12
CA GLU A 91 -24.84 15.35 14.64
C GLU A 91 -24.80 16.07 13.28
N ASP A 92 -23.68 16.70 12.97
CA ASP A 92 -23.45 17.38 11.66
C ASP A 92 -23.11 16.40 10.53
N ALA A 93 -22.81 15.14 10.84
CA ALA A 93 -22.56 14.14 9.83
C ALA A 93 -23.88 13.56 9.30
N HIS A 94 -24.08 13.65 8.00
CA HIS A 94 -25.27 13.17 7.30
C HIS A 94 -24.91 11.98 6.38
N PRO A 95 -24.65 10.78 6.91
CA PRO A 95 -24.35 9.63 6.07
C PRO A 95 -25.54 9.29 5.19
N HIS A 96 -25.29 9.09 3.92
CA HIS A 96 -26.28 8.72 2.92
C HIS A 96 -25.72 7.68 1.96
N GLU A 97 -26.60 6.95 1.28
CA GLU A 97 -26.19 5.94 0.30
C GLU A 97 -25.45 6.61 -0.85
N SER A 98 -24.43 5.90 -1.35
CA SER A 98 -23.65 6.35 -2.49
C SER A 98 -24.45 6.33 -3.77
N SER A 99 -23.99 7.09 -4.79
CA SER A 99 -24.65 7.12 -6.10
C SER A 99 -24.70 5.73 -6.75
N TRP A 100 -25.63 5.54 -7.67
CA TRP A 100 -25.80 4.25 -8.38
C TRP A 100 -24.53 3.83 -9.15
N THR A 101 -23.69 4.75 -9.58
CA THR A 101 -22.41 4.47 -10.24
C THR A 101 -21.41 3.76 -9.32
N MET A 102 -21.54 3.93 -8.01
CA MET A 102 -20.74 3.23 -7.00
C MET A 102 -21.44 1.96 -6.48
N THR A 103 -22.75 2.01 -6.26
CA THR A 103 -23.48 0.88 -5.69
C THR A 103 -23.67 -0.26 -6.69
N THR A 104 -23.77 0.04 -8.00
CA THR A 104 -23.92 -1.02 -9.03
C THR A 104 -22.70 -1.95 -9.08
N PRO A 105 -21.45 -1.49 -9.17
CA PRO A 105 -20.28 -2.36 -9.08
C PRO A 105 -20.23 -3.17 -7.78
N LEU A 106 -20.59 -2.57 -6.64
CA LEU A 106 -20.64 -3.27 -5.35
C LEU A 106 -21.65 -4.42 -5.38
N CYS A 107 -22.84 -4.21 -5.96
CA CYS A 107 -23.85 -5.26 -6.11
C CYS A 107 -23.37 -6.40 -7.03
N VAL A 108 -22.70 -6.06 -8.15
CA VAL A 108 -22.13 -7.08 -9.05
C VAL A 108 -21.04 -7.90 -8.35
N LEU A 109 -20.13 -7.24 -7.61
CA LEU A 109 -19.08 -7.92 -6.86
C LEU A 109 -19.67 -8.78 -5.71
N ALA A 110 -20.68 -8.28 -5.02
CA ALA A 110 -21.39 -9.07 -3.99
C ALA A 110 -22.06 -10.29 -4.59
N GLY A 111 -22.71 -10.14 -5.76
CA GLY A 111 -23.26 -11.28 -6.51
C GLY A 111 -22.19 -12.29 -6.89
N ALA A 112 -21.05 -11.83 -7.43
CA ALA A 112 -19.92 -12.69 -7.74
C ALA A 112 -19.35 -13.39 -6.47
N ALA A 113 -19.27 -12.70 -5.34
CA ALA A 113 -18.84 -13.29 -4.07
C ALA A 113 -19.79 -14.39 -3.56
N MET A 114 -21.09 -14.28 -3.83
CA MET A 114 -22.06 -15.31 -3.46
C MET A 114 -21.99 -16.55 -4.35
N VAL A 115 -21.89 -16.36 -5.68
CA VAL A 115 -22.03 -17.47 -6.65
C VAL A 115 -20.70 -17.89 -7.28
N GLY A 116 -19.65 -17.08 -7.17
CA GLY A 116 -18.37 -17.34 -7.84
C GLY A 116 -17.70 -18.65 -7.41
N GLY A 117 -17.94 -19.11 -6.19
CA GLY A 117 -17.47 -20.41 -5.72
C GLY A 117 -18.10 -21.60 -6.48
N ALA A 118 -19.29 -21.39 -7.05
CA ALA A 118 -19.96 -22.42 -7.84
C ALA A 118 -19.26 -22.74 -9.18
N ILE A 119 -18.32 -21.88 -9.61
CA ILE A 119 -17.56 -22.10 -10.85
C ILE A 119 -16.58 -23.28 -10.70
N ASN A 120 -16.10 -23.52 -9.47
CA ASN A 120 -15.14 -24.59 -9.18
C ASN A 120 -15.55 -25.35 -7.92
N LEU A 121 -16.56 -26.20 -8.05
CA LEU A 121 -17.10 -27.00 -6.94
C LEU A 121 -16.39 -28.35 -6.85
N PRO A 122 -15.51 -28.59 -5.87
CA PRO A 122 -14.82 -29.89 -5.74
C PRO A 122 -15.75 -31.06 -5.37
N LEU A 123 -17.01 -30.78 -5.04
CA LEU A 123 -18.03 -31.77 -4.69
C LEU A 123 -18.70 -32.40 -5.92
N VAL A 124 -18.62 -31.77 -7.08
CA VAL A 124 -19.27 -32.26 -8.32
C VAL A 124 -18.18 -32.62 -9.32
N LYS A 125 -18.06 -33.92 -9.61
CA LYS A 125 -17.05 -34.50 -10.44
C LYS A 125 -17.08 -33.84 -11.80
N ASP A 126 -16.72 -33.22 -12.52
CA ASP A 126 -16.80 -32.53 -13.81
C ASP A 126 -17.19 -31.03 -13.72
N TRP A 127 -17.42 -30.48 -12.53
CA TRP A 127 -17.73 -29.05 -12.38
C TRP A 127 -16.52 -28.25 -11.89
N LEU A 128 -15.36 -28.47 -12.52
CA LEU A 128 -14.09 -27.81 -12.27
C LEU A 128 -13.74 -26.89 -13.44
N VAL A 129 -14.62 -25.94 -13.73
CA VAL A 129 -14.54 -25.09 -14.93
C VAL A 129 -13.26 -24.25 -14.91
N LEU A 130 -12.89 -23.72 -13.75
CA LEU A 130 -11.68 -22.89 -13.61
C LEU A 130 -10.41 -23.74 -13.76
N GLU A 131 -10.38 -24.93 -13.18
CA GLU A 131 -9.26 -25.87 -13.29
C GLU A 131 -9.01 -26.27 -14.73
N HIS A 132 -10.06 -26.73 -15.45
CA HIS A 132 -9.98 -27.07 -16.88
C HIS A 132 -9.57 -25.88 -17.74
N PHE A 133 -10.02 -24.68 -17.43
CA PHE A 133 -9.65 -23.47 -18.17
C PHE A 133 -8.16 -23.13 -18.00
N LEU A 134 -7.59 -23.37 -16.82
CA LEU A 134 -6.21 -23.07 -16.51
C LEU A 134 -5.24 -24.23 -16.82
N GLU A 135 -5.74 -25.46 -17.03
CA GLU A 135 -4.95 -26.66 -17.29
C GLU A 135 -3.88 -26.47 -18.40
N PRO A 136 -4.14 -25.80 -19.53
CA PRO A 136 -3.13 -25.57 -20.56
C PRO A 136 -1.93 -24.73 -20.11
N ILE A 137 -2.09 -23.96 -19.02
CA ILE A 137 -1.06 -23.06 -18.48
C ILE A 137 -0.23 -23.79 -17.43
N PHE A 138 -0.86 -24.66 -16.65
CA PHE A 138 -0.23 -25.46 -15.60
C PHE A 138 -0.02 -26.87 -16.13
N ASN A 139 1.21 -27.20 -16.53
CA ASN A 139 1.57 -28.51 -17.12
C ASN A 139 1.34 -29.73 -16.22
N ASP A 140 1.01 -29.53 -14.95
CA ASP A 140 0.78 -30.58 -13.97
C ASP A 140 -0.31 -30.12 -12.99
N PRO A 141 -1.59 -30.49 -13.23
CA PRO A 141 -2.64 -30.21 -12.27
C PRO A 141 -2.34 -30.95 -10.97
N HIS A 142 -2.17 -30.17 -9.89
CA HIS A 142 -1.97 -30.74 -8.57
C HIS A 142 -3.18 -31.56 -8.14
N HIS A 143 -3.10 -32.86 -8.35
CA HIS A 143 -4.06 -33.79 -7.79
C HIS A 143 -3.77 -33.98 -6.30
N PHE A 144 -4.65 -33.44 -5.47
CA PHE A 144 -4.56 -33.63 -4.02
C PHE A 144 -4.57 -35.12 -3.67
N SER A 145 -3.50 -35.58 -3.05
CA SER A 145 -3.29 -36.99 -2.70
C SER A 145 -4.09 -37.41 -1.47
N SER A 146 -4.53 -36.48 -0.66
CA SER A 146 -5.26 -36.72 0.59
C SER A 146 -6.60 -37.40 0.35
N GLY A 147 -6.92 -38.37 1.21
CA GLY A 147 -8.21 -39.05 1.18
C GLY A 147 -9.39 -38.11 1.47
N THR A 148 -10.57 -38.45 0.98
CA THR A 148 -11.80 -37.63 1.16
C THR A 148 -12.08 -37.27 2.62
N ILE A 149 -11.84 -38.21 3.55
CA ILE A 149 -12.05 -37.99 5.00
C ILE A 149 -11.14 -36.88 5.51
N THR A 150 -9.86 -36.88 5.11
CA THR A 150 -8.90 -35.82 5.51
C THR A 150 -9.32 -34.46 4.95
N LYS A 151 -9.71 -34.38 3.68
CA LYS A 151 -10.20 -33.15 3.04
C LYS A 151 -11.39 -32.57 3.80
N VAL A 152 -12.39 -33.39 4.08
CA VAL A 152 -13.59 -32.94 4.82
C VAL A 152 -13.24 -32.53 6.25
N ALA A 153 -12.35 -33.25 6.93
CA ALA A 153 -11.95 -32.91 8.29
C ALA A 153 -11.23 -31.55 8.34
N LEU A 154 -10.30 -31.30 7.42
CA LEU A 154 -9.58 -30.01 7.32
C LEU A 154 -10.55 -28.85 7.01
N ALA A 155 -11.49 -29.05 6.07
CA ALA A 155 -12.51 -28.06 5.74
C ALA A 155 -13.42 -27.75 6.95
N VAL A 156 -13.87 -28.77 7.69
CA VAL A 156 -14.67 -28.55 8.91
C VAL A 156 -13.91 -27.76 9.96
N ILE A 157 -12.62 -28.09 10.17
CA ILE A 157 -11.78 -27.34 11.13
C ILE A 157 -11.61 -25.89 10.70
N SER A 158 -11.41 -25.60 9.40
CA SER A 158 -11.27 -24.24 8.90
C SER A 158 -12.58 -23.43 9.06
N VAL A 159 -13.73 -24.03 8.81
CA VAL A 159 -15.04 -23.40 9.06
C VAL A 159 -15.24 -23.13 10.56
N CYS A 160 -14.91 -24.11 11.41
CA CYS A 160 -15.00 -23.92 12.87
C CYS A 160 -14.08 -22.77 13.34
N ALA A 161 -12.87 -22.66 12.82
CA ALA A 161 -11.97 -21.56 13.12
C ALA A 161 -12.54 -20.19 12.67
N ALA A 162 -13.11 -20.11 11.47
CA ALA A 162 -13.74 -18.90 10.98
C ALA A 162 -14.96 -18.49 11.86
N LEU A 163 -15.82 -19.43 12.19
CA LEU A 163 -16.97 -19.20 13.08
C LEU A 163 -16.53 -18.81 14.49
N ALA A 164 -15.45 -19.39 15.01
CA ALA A 164 -14.87 -19.01 16.29
C ALA A 164 -14.38 -17.55 16.27
N GLY A 165 -13.67 -17.13 15.21
CA GLY A 165 -13.23 -15.75 15.02
C GLY A 165 -14.40 -14.76 14.97
N ILE A 166 -15.46 -15.09 14.21
CA ILE A 166 -16.69 -14.28 14.14
C ILE A 166 -17.34 -14.19 15.52
N SER A 167 -17.48 -15.34 16.20
CA SER A 167 -18.12 -15.41 17.51
C SER A 167 -17.36 -14.59 18.57
N LEU A 168 -16.02 -14.67 18.56
CA LEU A 168 -15.19 -13.85 19.43
C LEU A 168 -15.41 -12.36 19.20
N ALA A 169 -15.47 -11.93 17.93
CA ALA A 169 -15.74 -10.53 17.60
C ALA A 169 -17.14 -10.08 18.05
N VAL A 170 -18.16 -10.90 17.84
CA VAL A 170 -19.53 -10.60 18.28
C VAL A 170 -19.61 -10.51 19.81
N LEU A 171 -18.97 -11.42 20.53
CA LEU A 171 -18.96 -11.43 22.00
C LEU A 171 -18.20 -10.24 22.59
N SER A 172 -17.17 -9.76 21.90
CA SER A 172 -16.34 -8.63 22.37
C SER A 172 -16.96 -7.28 22.00
N TRP A 173 -17.32 -7.09 20.74
CA TRP A 173 -17.66 -5.78 20.19
C TRP A 173 -19.15 -5.49 20.13
N LEU A 174 -20.00 -6.49 19.89
CA LEU A 174 -21.43 -6.29 19.81
C LEU A 174 -22.11 -6.49 21.16
N THR A 175 -21.82 -7.60 21.85
CA THR A 175 -22.45 -7.93 23.12
C THR A 175 -21.67 -7.46 24.35
N ARG A 176 -20.41 -7.01 24.15
CA ARG A 176 -19.50 -6.53 25.20
C ARG A 176 -19.34 -7.48 26.39
N ARG A 177 -19.51 -8.80 26.15
CA ARG A 177 -19.34 -9.82 27.19
C ARG A 177 -17.89 -10.15 27.50
N ILE A 178 -16.99 -9.92 26.55
CA ILE A 178 -15.55 -10.13 26.72
C ILE A 178 -14.89 -8.75 26.68
N SER A 179 -14.02 -8.46 27.66
CA SER A 179 -13.27 -7.20 27.69
C SER A 179 -12.30 -7.13 26.49
N THR A 180 -12.36 -6.03 25.77
CA THR A 180 -11.49 -5.74 24.63
C THR A 180 -10.03 -5.55 25.04
N ASP A 181 -9.77 -5.05 26.26
CA ASP A 181 -8.42 -4.81 26.77
C ASP A 181 -7.54 -6.07 26.81
N ARG A 182 -8.19 -7.25 26.97
CA ARG A 182 -7.48 -8.53 26.92
C ARG A 182 -7.15 -9.00 25.52
N LEU A 183 -7.93 -8.58 24.53
CA LEU A 183 -7.80 -8.98 23.13
C LEU A 183 -6.93 -8.02 22.32
N GLU A 184 -6.83 -6.78 22.78
CA GLU A 184 -6.05 -5.70 22.15
C GLU A 184 -5.02 -5.15 23.14
N PRO A 185 -3.97 -5.90 23.49
CA PRO A 185 -2.87 -5.37 24.28
C PRO A 185 -2.18 -4.22 23.53
N ASP A 186 -1.61 -3.27 24.26
CA ASP A 186 -0.96 -2.05 23.74
C ASP A 186 -0.04 -2.31 22.55
N PHE A 187 0.62 -3.45 22.53
CA PHE A 187 1.49 -3.85 21.41
C PHE A 187 0.72 -4.05 20.09
N LEU A 188 -0.49 -4.64 20.15
CA LEU A 188 -1.35 -4.82 18.97
C LEU A 188 -2.07 -3.53 18.61
N GLU A 189 -2.51 -2.75 19.60
CA GLU A 189 -3.14 -1.45 19.37
C GLU A 189 -2.21 -0.49 18.62
N ASN A 190 -0.91 -0.51 18.94
CA ASN A 190 0.10 0.29 18.27
C ASN A 190 0.70 -0.40 17.03
N ALA A 191 -0.02 -1.32 16.37
CA ALA A 191 0.42 -2.02 15.16
C ALA A 191 1.82 -2.63 15.30
N MET A 192 2.10 -3.27 16.45
CA MET A 192 3.41 -3.87 16.79
C MET A 192 4.57 -2.86 16.74
N TYR A 193 4.28 -1.58 16.87
CA TYR A 193 5.20 -0.44 16.74
C TYR A 193 5.92 -0.36 15.37
N VAL A 194 5.39 -1.01 14.35
CA VAL A 194 5.97 -1.01 12.99
C VAL A 194 5.94 0.41 12.43
N ASP A 195 4.78 1.06 12.42
CA ASP A 195 4.63 2.43 11.90
C ASP A 195 5.51 3.43 12.65
N SER A 196 5.58 3.32 13.99
CA SER A 196 6.43 4.19 14.79
C SER A 196 7.93 3.98 14.54
N THR A 197 8.31 2.75 14.15
CA THR A 197 9.69 2.44 13.76
C THR A 197 10.00 3.04 12.39
N TYR A 198 9.12 2.89 11.42
CA TYR A 198 9.26 3.54 10.12
C TYR A 198 9.32 5.07 10.25
N ALA A 199 8.38 5.67 10.99
CA ALA A 199 8.38 7.10 11.24
C ALA A 199 9.70 7.56 11.86
N ARG A 200 10.23 6.85 12.85
CA ARG A 200 11.50 7.18 13.50
C ARG A 200 12.71 7.10 12.55
N VAL A 201 12.72 6.13 11.65
CA VAL A 201 13.77 5.98 10.64
C VAL A 201 13.64 7.06 9.56
N VAL A 202 12.45 7.27 9.02
CA VAL A 202 12.20 8.23 7.93
C VAL A 202 12.33 9.66 8.44
N ASP A 203 11.64 10.03 9.52
CA ASP A 203 11.61 11.40 10.04
C ASP A 203 12.92 11.77 10.75
N GLY A 204 13.58 10.80 11.39
CA GLY A 204 14.87 11.03 12.06
C GLY A 204 16.04 11.02 11.08
N ILE A 205 16.49 9.81 10.71
CA ILE A 205 17.71 9.63 9.89
C ILE A 205 17.46 10.06 8.44
N GLY A 206 16.32 9.71 7.85
CA GLY A 206 16.00 9.99 6.45
C GLY A 206 15.93 11.49 6.21
N THR A 207 15.06 12.18 6.90
CA THR A 207 14.84 13.63 6.75
C THR A 207 16.10 14.43 7.02
N SER A 208 16.85 14.08 8.09
CA SER A 208 18.12 14.74 8.40
C SER A 208 19.17 14.55 7.30
N SER A 209 19.24 13.35 6.72
CA SER A 209 20.17 13.05 5.63
C SER A 209 19.80 13.80 4.34
N PHE A 210 18.50 13.86 4.01
CA PHE A 210 18.02 14.60 2.84
C PHE A 210 18.21 16.11 2.98
N GLN A 211 17.95 16.65 4.18
CA GLN A 211 18.25 18.07 4.50
C GLN A 211 19.75 18.36 4.39
N GLY A 212 20.60 17.48 4.92
CA GLY A 212 22.04 17.60 4.77
C GLY A 212 22.51 17.60 3.33
N ALA A 213 21.92 16.75 2.49
CA ALA A 213 22.20 16.73 1.06
C ALA A 213 21.75 18.03 0.35
N ALA A 214 20.57 18.52 0.68
CA ALA A 214 20.04 19.79 0.15
C ALA A 214 20.92 21.00 0.58
N ASP A 215 21.36 21.02 1.83
CA ASP A 215 22.26 22.05 2.34
C ASP A 215 23.62 22.04 1.62
N ILE A 216 24.14 20.87 1.30
CA ILE A 216 25.35 20.72 0.49
C ILE A 216 25.13 21.26 -0.91
N ASP A 217 24.03 20.89 -1.56
CA ASP A 217 23.72 21.37 -2.91
C ASP A 217 23.61 22.89 -2.95
N GLU A 218 22.83 23.49 -2.05
CA GLU A 218 22.63 24.95 -1.99
C GLU A 218 23.93 25.69 -1.67
N ARG A 219 24.71 25.24 -0.69
CA ARG A 219 25.93 25.96 -0.26
C ARG A 219 27.12 25.74 -1.16
N PHE A 220 27.36 24.49 -1.60
CA PHE A 220 28.56 24.17 -2.39
C PHE A 220 28.27 24.26 -3.88
N VAL A 221 27.24 23.64 -4.41
CA VAL A 221 26.98 23.63 -5.85
C VAL A 221 26.52 25.01 -6.30
N ASP A 222 25.39 25.48 -5.77
CA ASP A 222 24.83 26.78 -6.13
C ASP A 222 25.74 27.94 -5.69
N GLY A 223 26.36 27.83 -4.52
CA GLY A 223 27.32 28.79 -4.02
C GLY A 223 28.51 28.95 -4.96
N THR A 224 29.06 27.85 -5.48
CA THR A 224 30.19 27.86 -6.43
C THR A 224 29.76 28.44 -7.78
N VAL A 225 28.64 27.99 -8.34
CA VAL A 225 28.14 28.48 -9.62
C VAL A 225 27.88 29.98 -9.56
N ASN A 226 27.20 30.45 -8.51
CA ASN A 226 26.92 31.88 -8.28
C ASN A 226 28.21 32.68 -8.09
N THR A 227 29.22 32.12 -7.43
CA THR A 227 30.53 32.80 -7.25
C THR A 227 31.24 32.95 -8.57
N VAL A 228 31.27 31.91 -9.41
CA VAL A 228 31.83 32.00 -10.78
C VAL A 228 31.10 33.06 -11.60
N GLY A 229 29.77 33.08 -11.55
CA GLY A 229 28.99 34.11 -12.22
C GLY A 229 29.32 35.54 -11.75
N LYS A 230 29.40 35.74 -10.43
CA LYS A 230 29.78 37.05 -9.84
C LYS A 230 31.23 37.45 -10.21
N LEU A 231 32.15 36.49 -10.22
CA LEU A 231 33.54 36.72 -10.61
C LEU A 231 33.61 37.15 -12.08
N THR A 232 32.92 36.45 -12.98
CA THR A 232 32.86 36.80 -14.41
C THR A 232 32.27 38.18 -14.63
N MET A 233 31.19 38.53 -13.92
CA MET A 233 30.62 39.89 -13.99
C MET A 233 31.60 40.94 -13.48
N ARG A 234 32.33 40.71 -12.38
CA ARG A 234 33.36 41.62 -11.86
C ARG A 234 34.52 41.81 -12.85
N LEU A 235 34.99 40.71 -13.45
CA LEU A 235 36.02 40.78 -14.49
C LEU A 235 35.54 41.59 -15.70
N GLY A 236 34.30 41.37 -16.14
CA GLY A 236 33.68 42.16 -17.20
C GLY A 236 33.61 43.65 -16.86
N GLN A 237 33.29 44.02 -15.63
CA GLN A 237 33.27 45.40 -15.16
C GLN A 237 34.68 46.02 -15.12
N LEU A 238 35.72 45.25 -14.76
CA LEU A 238 37.10 45.69 -14.75
C LEU A 238 37.66 45.94 -16.16
N ILE A 239 37.22 45.13 -17.14
CA ILE A 239 37.67 45.27 -18.54
C ILE A 239 36.88 46.36 -19.27
N ARG A 240 35.62 46.66 -18.83
CA ARG A 240 34.75 47.66 -19.46
C ARG A 240 35.40 49.04 -19.69
N PRO A 241 36.20 49.61 -18.76
CA PRO A 241 36.87 50.89 -19.00
C PRO A 241 37.87 50.89 -20.17
N ALA A 242 38.41 49.70 -20.53
CA ALA A 242 39.26 49.55 -21.71
C ALA A 242 38.49 49.78 -23.03
N GLN A 243 37.18 49.67 -23.02
CA GLN A 243 36.28 49.99 -24.13
C GLN A 243 35.89 51.47 -24.04
N SER A 244 36.78 52.35 -24.42
CA SER A 244 36.56 53.83 -24.35
C SER A 244 35.53 54.36 -25.36
N GLY A 245 35.10 53.53 -26.33
CA GLY A 245 34.18 53.94 -27.41
C GLY A 245 34.79 54.88 -28.47
N TYR A 246 36.02 55.34 -28.30
CA TYR A 246 36.73 56.22 -29.25
C TYR A 246 37.59 55.38 -30.17
N ILE A 247 37.33 55.43 -31.48
CA ILE A 247 38.11 54.73 -32.52
C ILE A 247 39.61 55.02 -32.42
N ARG A 248 39.96 56.25 -32.08
CA ARG A 248 41.38 56.68 -31.90
C ARG A 248 42.11 55.84 -30.84
N ASN A 249 41.47 55.51 -29.73
CA ASN A 249 42.09 54.73 -28.66
C ASN A 249 42.33 53.26 -29.08
N TYR A 250 41.44 52.73 -29.88
CA TYR A 250 41.63 51.37 -30.43
C TYR A 250 42.73 51.35 -31.50
N ALA A 251 42.80 52.39 -32.36
CA ALA A 251 43.86 52.51 -33.32
C ALA A 251 45.27 52.58 -32.67
N VAL A 252 45.40 53.36 -31.58
CA VAL A 252 46.61 53.42 -30.77
C VAL A 252 46.96 52.07 -30.16
N GLY A 253 45.93 51.34 -29.61
CA GLY A 253 46.11 50.00 -29.06
C GLY A 253 46.62 48.99 -30.09
N VAL A 254 46.06 49.03 -31.31
CA VAL A 254 46.50 48.17 -32.42
C VAL A 254 47.92 48.50 -32.82
N ALA A 255 48.28 49.79 -32.96
CA ALA A 255 49.63 50.23 -33.32
C ALA A 255 50.65 49.83 -32.25
N LEU A 256 50.34 49.97 -30.96
CA LEU A 256 51.24 49.54 -29.88
C LEU A 256 51.37 48.00 -29.86
N GLY A 257 50.34 47.24 -30.07
CA GLY A 257 50.34 45.79 -30.17
C GLY A 257 51.22 45.31 -31.33
N ALA A 258 51.09 45.94 -32.49
CA ALA A 258 51.97 45.68 -33.65
C ALA A 258 53.45 45.98 -33.35
N LEU A 259 53.72 47.10 -32.69
CA LEU A 259 55.09 47.47 -32.27
C LEU A 259 55.72 46.43 -31.33
N VAL A 260 54.95 45.96 -30.35
CA VAL A 260 55.38 44.92 -29.40
C VAL A 260 55.68 43.60 -30.14
N ILE A 261 54.81 43.18 -31.06
CA ILE A 261 55.04 41.99 -31.88
C ILE A 261 56.32 42.13 -32.71
N VAL A 262 56.49 43.24 -33.39
CA VAL A 262 57.75 43.51 -34.19
C VAL A 262 59.00 43.51 -33.30
N ALA A 263 58.93 44.17 -32.13
CA ALA A 263 60.01 44.18 -31.17
C ALA A 263 60.39 42.77 -30.68
N PHE A 264 59.34 41.94 -30.38
CA PHE A 264 59.55 40.56 -29.94
C PHE A 264 60.19 39.72 -31.07
N LEU A 265 59.73 39.84 -32.30
CA LEU A 265 60.26 39.11 -33.44
C LEU A 265 61.70 39.54 -33.74
N THR A 266 62.02 40.86 -33.68
CA THR A 266 63.41 41.34 -33.90
C THR A 266 64.33 40.92 -32.75
N TRP A 267 63.84 40.90 -31.50
CA TRP A 267 64.63 40.39 -30.37
C TRP A 267 65.01 38.91 -30.56
N GLY A 268 64.04 38.08 -31.02
CA GLY A 268 64.30 36.66 -31.29
C GLY A 268 65.16 36.39 -32.48
N LEU A 269 65.41 37.39 -33.39
CA LEU A 269 66.34 37.29 -34.51
C LEU A 269 67.78 37.77 -34.16
N LEU A 270 67.91 38.46 -33.01
CA LEU A 270 69.18 39.00 -32.52
C LEU A 270 69.90 38.09 -31.48
N LEU A 271 69.19 37.08 -31.01
CA LEU A 271 69.65 35.97 -30.18
C LEU A 271 69.89 34.70 -31.01
#